data_80d625022f1a5e162f414ea6fc1ddbaa
#
_entry.id   80d625022f1a5e162f414ea6fc1ddbaa
#
_cell.length_a   1.000
_cell.length_b   1.000
_cell.length_c   1.000
_cell.angle_alpha   90.00
_cell.angle_beta   90.00
_cell.angle_gamma   90.00
#
_symmetry.space_group_name_H-M   'P 1'
#
loop_
_entity.id
_entity.type
_entity.pdbx_description
1 polymer ?
#
loop_
_entity_poly.entity_id
_entity_poly.type
_entity_poly.pdbx_seq_one_letter_code
_entity_poly.pdbx_strand_id
1 'polypeptide(L)'
;SMMDGALTGKTGFTGKAGYCYVGALKDGERTFVIALLACGWPNNKTYKWSDARALFSYGLSAYQYDTLTFPENFGEVAVEEGILPGQGIDETAEVPLLLSGEKSLRLLLSGKDEVKLQVNLPRSLAAPVAAGEEEGKAVLLLNGEEIAVCPITAGKTVEKKDFSWCFLKIFEQYLEL
;
A
#
# COMPACT_ATOMS: atom_id res chain seq x y z
N SER A 1 -33.88 -13.24 15.56
CA SER A 1 -32.49 -13.00 15.17
C SER A 1 -31.92 -11.89 16.03
N MET A 2 -30.63 -11.94 16.35
CA MET A 2 -29.98 -10.96 17.21
C MET A 2 -29.85 -9.60 16.53
N MET A 3 -29.49 -9.60 15.26
CA MET A 3 -29.42 -8.46 14.33
C MET A 3 -29.56 -8.97 12.90
N ASP A 4 -30.01 -8.09 12.03
CA ASP A 4 -30.04 -8.38 10.59
C ASP A 4 -28.59 -8.62 10.10
N GLY A 5 -28.41 -9.58 9.22
CA GLY A 5 -27.08 -9.98 8.75
C GLY A 5 -26.29 -10.92 9.68
N ALA A 6 -26.80 -11.26 10.87
CA ALA A 6 -26.14 -12.21 11.75
C ALA A 6 -26.04 -13.58 11.06
N LEU A 7 -24.78 -14.09 10.89
CA LEU A 7 -24.50 -15.35 10.20
C LEU A 7 -24.56 -16.54 11.18
N THR A 8 -23.73 -16.48 12.21
CA THR A 8 -23.57 -17.57 13.18
C THR A 8 -22.99 -17.04 14.49
N GLY A 9 -23.09 -17.85 15.53
CA GLY A 9 -22.45 -17.55 16.79
C GLY A 9 -22.51 -18.72 17.76
N LYS A 10 -21.63 -18.70 18.75
CA LYS A 10 -21.54 -19.70 19.81
C LYS A 10 -21.44 -19.03 21.16
N THR A 11 -22.26 -19.48 22.08
CA THR A 11 -22.18 -19.07 23.50
C THR A 11 -21.46 -20.12 24.30
N GLY A 12 -20.77 -19.68 25.37
CA GLY A 12 -20.17 -20.52 26.36
C GLY A 12 -20.44 -19.96 27.79
N PHE A 13 -20.39 -20.80 28.79
CA PHE A 13 -20.47 -20.40 30.18
C PHE A 13 -19.71 -21.37 31.09
N THR A 14 -18.91 -20.82 31.97
CA THR A 14 -18.43 -21.52 33.16
C THR A 14 -18.53 -20.59 34.38
N GLY A 15 -18.59 -21.15 35.58
CA GLY A 15 -18.68 -20.33 36.77
C GLY A 15 -17.52 -19.35 36.95
N LYS A 16 -16.33 -19.72 36.50
CA LYS A 16 -15.13 -18.86 36.54
C LYS A 16 -15.04 -17.86 35.36
N ALA A 17 -15.43 -18.27 34.19
CA ALA A 17 -15.26 -17.43 32.95
C ALA A 17 -16.46 -16.51 32.67
N GLY A 18 -17.62 -16.75 33.35
CA GLY A 18 -18.86 -16.04 33.03
C GLY A 18 -19.42 -16.44 31.66
N TYR A 19 -20.34 -15.64 31.13
CA TYR A 19 -20.86 -15.81 29.78
C TYR A 19 -19.87 -15.31 28.76
N CYS A 20 -19.66 -16.12 27.73
CA CYS A 20 -18.84 -15.77 26.58
C CYS A 20 -19.68 -15.92 25.30
N TYR A 21 -19.34 -15.14 24.27
CA TYR A 21 -19.99 -15.22 22.97
C TYR A 21 -18.98 -14.88 21.86
N VAL A 22 -18.98 -15.70 20.83
CA VAL A 22 -18.33 -15.38 19.55
C VAL A 22 -19.42 -15.35 18.51
N GLY A 23 -19.42 -14.33 17.66
CA GLY A 23 -20.43 -14.19 16.60
C GLY A 23 -19.88 -13.48 15.37
N ALA A 24 -20.52 -13.76 14.25
CA ALA A 24 -20.22 -13.11 12.98
C ALA A 24 -21.49 -12.45 12.41
N LEU A 25 -21.29 -11.30 11.78
CA LEU A 25 -22.32 -10.52 11.10
C LEU A 25 -21.79 -10.07 9.72
N LYS A 26 -22.62 -10.20 8.70
CA LYS A 26 -22.32 -9.70 7.35
C LYS A 26 -23.30 -8.58 6.98
N ASP A 27 -22.75 -7.50 6.43
CA ASP A 27 -23.50 -6.39 5.87
C ASP A 27 -22.89 -6.00 4.52
N GLY A 28 -23.59 -6.34 3.45
CA GLY A 28 -23.03 -6.23 2.10
C GLY A 28 -21.76 -7.05 1.95
N GLU A 29 -20.65 -6.39 1.63
CA GLU A 29 -19.33 -7.00 1.52
C GLU A 29 -18.55 -7.05 2.85
N ARG A 30 -19.01 -6.31 3.86
CA ARG A 30 -18.34 -6.24 5.16
C ARG A 30 -18.72 -7.44 6.02
N THR A 31 -17.72 -8.06 6.62
CA THR A 31 -17.92 -9.14 7.61
C THR A 31 -17.22 -8.76 8.90
N PHE A 32 -17.97 -8.75 9.99
CA PHE A 32 -17.47 -8.47 11.33
C PHE A 32 -17.55 -9.73 12.18
N VAL A 33 -16.48 -10.00 12.92
CA VAL A 33 -16.40 -11.06 13.91
C VAL A 33 -16.14 -10.41 15.27
N ILE A 34 -16.92 -10.79 16.28
CA ILE A 34 -16.74 -10.34 17.64
C ILE A 34 -16.46 -11.51 18.57
N ALA A 35 -15.67 -11.26 19.61
CA ALA A 35 -15.44 -12.18 20.72
C ALA A 35 -15.67 -11.45 22.03
N LEU A 36 -16.61 -11.91 22.80
CA LEU A 36 -16.96 -11.39 24.13
C LEU A 36 -16.57 -12.40 25.18
N LEU A 37 -15.81 -11.98 26.16
CA LEU A 37 -15.40 -12.79 27.29
C LEU A 37 -15.92 -12.17 28.57
N ALA A 38 -16.33 -13.01 29.54
CA ALA A 38 -16.80 -12.57 30.83
C ALA A 38 -17.98 -11.57 30.81
N CYS A 39 -18.89 -11.74 29.83
CA CYS A 39 -20.06 -10.86 29.63
C CYS A 39 -21.23 -11.21 30.55
N GLY A 40 -21.01 -11.13 31.87
CA GLY A 40 -21.99 -11.38 32.87
C GLY A 40 -21.97 -12.80 33.47
N TRP A 41 -22.70 -12.97 34.54
CA TRP A 41 -22.88 -14.21 35.28
C TRP A 41 -24.39 -14.53 35.36
N PRO A 42 -24.82 -15.58 36.04
CA PRO A 42 -26.23 -16.07 36.02
C PRO A 42 -27.31 -15.02 36.16
N ASN A 43 -27.09 -13.96 36.95
CA ASN A 43 -28.05 -12.87 37.12
C ASN A 43 -28.08 -11.88 35.95
N ASN A 44 -27.12 -11.93 35.02
CA ASN A 44 -26.91 -10.99 33.91
C ASN A 44 -26.79 -11.71 32.55
N LYS A 45 -27.69 -12.63 32.26
CA LYS A 45 -27.67 -13.49 31.06
C LYS A 45 -27.79 -12.72 29.74
N THR A 46 -28.30 -11.50 29.79
CA THR A 46 -28.59 -10.67 28.58
C THR A 46 -27.46 -9.78 28.18
N TYR A 47 -26.46 -9.52 29.02
CA TYR A 47 -25.34 -8.59 28.73
C TYR A 47 -24.60 -8.96 27.45
N LYS A 48 -24.28 -10.24 27.22
CA LYS A 48 -23.65 -10.68 26.01
C LYS A 48 -24.38 -10.26 24.72
N TRP A 49 -25.72 -10.13 24.79
CA TRP A 49 -26.51 -9.73 23.61
C TRP A 49 -26.55 -8.21 23.42
N SER A 50 -26.59 -7.44 24.52
CA SER A 50 -26.46 -5.97 24.44
C SER A 50 -25.10 -5.56 23.96
N ASP A 51 -24.06 -6.17 24.50
CA ASP A 51 -22.66 -5.88 24.15
C ASP A 51 -22.34 -6.31 22.72
N ALA A 52 -22.85 -7.48 22.30
CA ALA A 52 -22.71 -7.93 20.91
C ALA A 52 -23.36 -6.94 19.92
N ARG A 53 -24.59 -6.47 20.21
CA ARG A 53 -25.25 -5.46 19.40
C ARG A 53 -24.47 -4.15 19.36
N ALA A 54 -23.97 -3.70 20.50
CA ALA A 54 -23.17 -2.46 20.57
C ALA A 54 -21.90 -2.56 19.72
N LEU A 55 -21.16 -3.68 19.81
CA LEU A 55 -19.94 -3.89 19.03
C LEU A 55 -20.22 -4.00 17.52
N PHE A 56 -21.23 -4.77 17.11
CA PHE A 56 -21.61 -4.84 15.70
C PHE A 56 -22.09 -3.48 15.15
N SER A 57 -22.91 -2.76 15.92
CA SER A 57 -23.36 -1.41 15.53
C SER A 57 -22.18 -0.45 15.41
N TYR A 58 -21.21 -0.53 16.31
CA TYR A 58 -19.96 0.24 16.20
C TYR A 58 -19.21 -0.13 14.93
N GLY A 59 -18.98 -1.43 14.69
CA GLY A 59 -18.29 -1.87 13.48
C GLY A 59 -18.97 -1.37 12.20
N LEU A 60 -20.30 -1.51 12.12
CA LEU A 60 -21.09 -1.08 10.97
C LEU A 60 -21.04 0.44 10.73
N SER A 61 -21.01 1.24 11.79
CA SER A 61 -20.99 2.70 11.69
C SER A 61 -19.59 3.27 11.51
N ALA A 62 -18.56 2.64 12.09
CA ALA A 62 -17.22 3.18 12.15
C ALA A 62 -16.33 2.75 10.99
N TYR A 63 -16.60 1.58 10.38
CA TYR A 63 -15.72 1.00 9.36
C TYR A 63 -16.38 0.96 7.99
N GLN A 64 -15.67 1.46 6.99
CA GLN A 64 -16.09 1.44 5.58
C GLN A 64 -14.93 0.98 4.71
N TYR A 65 -15.25 0.34 3.57
CA TYR A 65 -14.23 0.09 2.56
C TYR A 65 -13.81 1.39 1.89
N ASP A 66 -12.51 1.61 1.86
CA ASP A 66 -11.89 2.67 1.08
C ASP A 66 -10.88 2.07 0.11
N THR A 67 -10.71 2.70 -1.06
CA THR A 67 -9.74 2.30 -2.07
C THR A 67 -8.61 3.30 -2.11
N LEU A 68 -7.46 2.89 -1.61
CA LEU A 68 -6.24 3.68 -1.63
C LEU A 68 -5.54 3.44 -2.97
N THR A 69 -5.23 4.53 -3.68
CA THR A 69 -4.53 4.49 -4.97
C THR A 69 -3.10 5.00 -4.81
N PHE A 70 -2.15 4.32 -5.45
CA PHE A 70 -0.78 4.77 -5.51
C PHE A 70 -0.57 5.69 -6.73
N PRO A 71 0.32 6.70 -6.64
CA PRO A 71 0.79 7.41 -7.82
C PRO A 71 1.45 6.43 -8.80
N GLU A 72 1.15 6.56 -10.08
CA GLU A 72 1.77 5.69 -11.10
C GLU A 72 3.16 6.18 -11.53
N ASN A 73 3.41 7.49 -11.37
CA ASN A 73 4.65 8.15 -11.76
C ASN A 73 5.18 8.97 -10.58
N PHE A 74 6.46 8.81 -10.28
CA PHE A 74 7.16 9.48 -9.18
C PHE A 74 8.14 10.56 -9.66
N GLY A 75 8.03 10.96 -10.92
CA GLY A 75 8.91 11.96 -11.53
C GLY A 75 10.08 11.33 -12.29
N GLU A 76 11.01 12.17 -12.68
CA GLU A 76 12.22 11.77 -13.38
C GLU A 76 13.45 11.94 -12.48
N VAL A 77 14.41 11.05 -12.65
CA VAL A 77 15.68 11.05 -11.91
C VAL A 77 16.82 11.08 -12.91
N ALA A 78 17.81 11.92 -12.62
CA ALA A 78 19.03 12.04 -13.39
C ALA A 78 19.88 10.76 -13.32
N VAL A 79 20.44 10.34 -14.44
CA VAL A 79 21.33 9.18 -14.55
C VAL A 79 22.74 9.66 -14.85
N GLU A 80 23.61 9.55 -13.85
CA GLU A 80 25.02 9.94 -13.96
C GLU A 80 25.73 9.03 -14.98
N GLU A 81 26.54 9.66 -15.84
CA GLU A 81 27.21 8.99 -16.97
C GLU A 81 26.25 8.27 -17.93
N GLY A 82 24.95 8.61 -17.89
CA GLY A 82 23.94 8.02 -18.74
C GLY A 82 23.80 8.73 -20.09
N ILE A 83 23.36 7.96 -21.09
CA ILE A 83 22.98 8.47 -22.41
C ILE A 83 21.64 7.90 -22.86
N LEU A 84 20.91 8.74 -23.59
CA LEU A 84 19.70 8.34 -24.32
C LEU A 84 19.91 8.58 -25.84
N PRO A 85 19.21 7.84 -26.69
CA PRO A 85 19.28 8.05 -28.14
C PRO A 85 18.96 9.50 -28.51
N GLY A 86 19.84 10.11 -29.30
CA GLY A 86 19.68 11.48 -29.79
C GLY A 86 20.19 12.60 -28.87
N GLN A 87 20.68 12.26 -27.67
CA GLN A 87 21.25 13.26 -26.75
C GLN A 87 22.63 13.79 -27.20
N GLY A 88 22.89 15.06 -26.84
CA GLY A 88 24.18 15.70 -26.94
C GLY A 88 25.14 15.30 -25.82
N ILE A 89 26.43 15.67 -25.96
CA ILE A 89 27.48 15.29 -25.00
C ILE A 89 27.27 15.94 -23.60
N ASP A 90 26.73 17.16 -23.61
CA ASP A 90 26.51 17.95 -22.37
C ASP A 90 25.13 17.71 -21.73
N GLU A 91 24.29 16.88 -22.33
CA GLU A 91 22.97 16.60 -21.82
C GLU A 91 23.02 15.52 -20.74
N THR A 92 22.17 15.68 -19.74
CA THR A 92 21.99 14.69 -18.67
C THR A 92 20.84 13.77 -19.04
N ALA A 93 21.08 12.48 -19.02
CA ALA A 93 20.01 11.49 -19.17
C ALA A 93 19.11 11.48 -17.92
N GLU A 94 17.81 11.42 -18.15
CA GLU A 94 16.81 11.28 -17.07
C GLU A 94 15.94 10.07 -17.35
N VAL A 95 15.48 9.41 -16.29
CA VAL A 95 14.62 8.23 -16.39
C VAL A 95 13.37 8.42 -15.54
N PRO A 96 12.16 8.20 -16.09
CA PRO A 96 10.94 8.22 -15.28
C PRO A 96 10.91 7.03 -14.34
N LEU A 97 10.52 7.30 -13.10
CA LEU A 97 10.32 6.28 -12.07
C LEU A 97 8.83 5.93 -11.98
N LEU A 98 8.50 4.68 -12.25
CA LEU A 98 7.14 4.19 -12.39
C LEU A 98 6.82 3.14 -11.32
N LEU A 99 5.58 3.16 -10.83
CA LEU A 99 5.11 2.11 -9.93
C LEU A 99 5.06 0.76 -10.67
N SER A 100 5.62 -0.26 -10.04
CA SER A 100 5.51 -1.65 -10.49
C SER A 100 4.63 -2.44 -9.54
N GLY A 101 3.58 -3.08 -10.07
CA GLY A 101 2.66 -3.91 -9.27
C GLY A 101 1.25 -3.33 -9.14
N GLU A 102 0.60 -3.63 -8.01
CA GLU A 102 -0.78 -3.22 -7.77
C GLU A 102 -0.87 -1.70 -7.53
N LYS A 103 -1.77 -1.07 -8.27
CA LYS A 103 -1.97 0.39 -8.24
C LYS A 103 -2.98 0.86 -7.20
N SER A 104 -3.69 -0.06 -6.61
CA SER A 104 -4.70 0.24 -5.58
C SER A 104 -4.85 -0.88 -4.57
N LEU A 105 -5.18 -0.51 -3.34
CA LEU A 105 -5.44 -1.43 -2.26
C LEU A 105 -6.77 -1.06 -1.61
N ARG A 106 -7.70 -2.03 -1.51
CA ARG A 106 -9.00 -1.83 -0.89
C ARG A 106 -8.97 -2.33 0.56
N LEU A 107 -9.19 -1.44 1.51
CA LEU A 107 -9.10 -1.71 2.94
C LEU A 107 -10.39 -1.33 3.66
N LEU A 108 -10.69 -2.04 4.74
CA LEU A 108 -11.76 -1.69 5.66
C LEU A 108 -11.20 -0.75 6.74
N LEU A 109 -11.49 0.54 6.61
CA LEU A 109 -10.91 1.60 7.43
C LEU A 109 -11.97 2.28 8.29
N SER A 110 -11.54 2.84 9.41
CA SER A 110 -12.32 3.73 10.26
C SER A 110 -11.82 5.18 10.11
N GLY A 111 -12.64 6.14 10.52
CA GLY A 111 -12.23 7.56 10.52
C GLY A 111 -11.10 7.90 11.52
N LYS A 112 -10.61 6.92 12.29
CA LYS A 112 -9.48 7.08 13.22
C LYS A 112 -8.18 6.51 12.66
N ASP A 113 -8.26 5.75 11.55
CA ASP A 113 -7.08 5.16 10.95
C ASP A 113 -6.29 6.19 10.17
N GLU A 114 -4.98 6.20 10.39
CA GLU A 114 -4.06 7.08 9.70
C GLU A 114 -3.36 6.29 8.59
N VAL A 115 -3.56 6.74 7.35
CA VAL A 115 -2.91 6.16 6.17
C VAL A 115 -1.82 7.10 5.69
N LYS A 116 -0.61 6.58 5.52
CA LYS A 116 0.54 7.33 5.00
C LYS A 116 1.22 6.57 3.87
N LEU A 117 1.57 7.27 2.80
CA LEU A 117 2.45 6.76 1.76
C LEU A 117 3.87 7.30 2.01
N GLN A 118 4.80 6.40 2.24
CA GLN A 118 6.23 6.70 2.33
C GLN A 118 6.91 6.27 1.04
N VAL A 119 7.64 7.19 0.41
CA VAL A 119 8.34 6.94 -0.86
C VAL A 119 9.84 7.08 -0.62
N ASN A 120 10.58 6.03 -0.96
CA ASN A 120 12.03 5.99 -0.87
C ASN A 120 12.62 5.89 -2.27
N LEU A 121 13.25 7.00 -2.73
CA LEU A 121 13.85 7.12 -4.05
C LEU A 121 15.28 7.64 -3.94
N PRO A 122 16.18 7.23 -4.85
CA PRO A 122 17.51 7.82 -4.96
C PRO A 122 17.41 9.24 -5.53
N ARG A 123 18.42 10.04 -5.27
CA ARG A 123 18.53 11.40 -5.85
C ARG A 123 19.06 11.40 -7.27
N SER A 124 19.91 10.43 -7.59
CA SER A 124 20.47 10.16 -8.91
C SER A 124 20.73 8.67 -9.05
N LEU A 125 20.83 8.17 -10.26
CA LEU A 125 21.21 6.79 -10.59
C LEU A 125 22.54 6.81 -11.32
N ALA A 126 23.28 5.69 -11.28
CA ALA A 126 24.49 5.49 -12.05
C ALA A 126 24.21 4.62 -13.28
N ALA A 127 24.66 5.04 -14.47
CA ALA A 127 24.50 4.23 -15.67
C ALA A 127 25.39 2.96 -15.67
N PRO A 128 24.95 1.86 -16.30
CA PRO A 128 23.71 1.73 -17.05
C PRO A 128 22.50 1.44 -16.15
N VAL A 129 21.31 1.83 -16.57
CA VAL A 129 20.03 1.54 -15.92
C VAL A 129 19.15 0.74 -16.89
N ALA A 130 18.60 -0.37 -16.47
CA ALA A 130 17.72 -1.19 -17.29
C ALA A 130 16.24 -0.81 -17.06
N ALA A 131 15.43 -0.77 -18.11
CA ALA A 131 13.99 -0.62 -17.99
C ALA A 131 13.41 -1.75 -17.13
N GLY A 132 12.60 -1.41 -16.10
CA GLY A 132 12.02 -2.36 -15.15
C GLY A 132 12.93 -2.69 -13.95
N GLU A 133 14.15 -2.17 -13.89
CA GLU A 133 15.04 -2.29 -12.74
C GLU A 133 14.45 -1.56 -11.53
N GLU A 134 14.51 -2.20 -10.34
CA GLU A 134 13.97 -1.62 -9.11
C GLU A 134 14.94 -0.56 -8.57
N GLU A 135 14.45 0.68 -8.51
CA GLU A 135 15.22 1.85 -8.10
C GLU A 135 14.71 2.45 -6.79
N GLY A 136 13.57 1.99 -6.32
CA GLY A 136 12.97 2.50 -5.09
C GLY A 136 11.74 1.74 -4.65
N LYS A 137 11.10 2.26 -3.60
CA LYS A 137 9.92 1.64 -3.00
C LYS A 137 8.91 2.68 -2.56
N ALA A 138 7.63 2.36 -2.79
CA ALA A 138 6.50 3.01 -2.15
C ALA A 138 5.95 2.10 -1.06
N VAL A 139 5.95 2.57 0.18
CA VAL A 139 5.51 1.83 1.37
C VAL A 139 4.22 2.46 1.88
N LEU A 140 3.15 1.69 1.96
CA LEU A 140 1.89 2.12 2.55
C LEU A 140 1.86 1.73 4.02
N LEU A 141 1.68 2.74 4.86
CA LEU A 141 1.58 2.59 6.31
C LEU A 141 0.15 2.81 6.76
N LEU A 142 -0.36 1.93 7.61
CA LEU A 142 -1.62 2.07 8.34
C LEU A 142 -1.32 2.14 9.84
N ASN A 143 -1.66 3.26 10.47
CA ASN A 143 -1.37 3.51 11.89
C ASN A 143 0.11 3.31 12.26
N GLY A 144 1.02 3.57 11.31
CA GLY A 144 2.46 3.40 11.47
C GLY A 144 2.99 1.98 11.18
N GLU A 145 2.12 1.01 10.90
CA GLU A 145 2.50 -0.34 10.49
C GLU A 145 2.51 -0.46 8.95
N GLU A 146 3.51 -1.14 8.42
CA GLU A 146 3.63 -1.41 6.99
C GLU A 146 2.61 -2.46 6.55
N ILE A 147 1.74 -2.08 5.61
CA ILE A 147 0.68 -2.96 5.09
C ILE A 147 0.87 -3.34 3.62
N ALA A 148 1.63 -2.55 2.86
CA ALA A 148 1.96 -2.86 1.48
C ALA A 148 3.28 -2.21 1.08
N VAL A 149 4.05 -2.89 0.23
CA VAL A 149 5.27 -2.39 -0.41
C VAL A 149 5.15 -2.62 -1.90
N CYS A 150 5.29 -1.54 -2.67
CA CYS A 150 5.28 -1.58 -4.12
C CYS A 150 6.65 -1.13 -4.64
N PRO A 151 7.31 -1.92 -5.51
CA PRO A 151 8.55 -1.50 -6.15
C PRO A 151 8.31 -0.29 -7.06
N ILE A 152 9.31 0.57 -7.15
CA ILE A 152 9.37 1.66 -8.12
C ILE A 152 10.51 1.33 -9.06
N THR A 153 10.22 1.29 -10.36
CA THR A 153 11.16 0.82 -11.38
C THR A 153 11.47 1.89 -12.41
N ALA A 154 12.64 1.76 -13.04
CA ALA A 154 13.02 2.60 -14.17
C ALA A 154 12.10 2.36 -15.37
N GLY A 155 11.54 3.43 -15.93
CA GLY A 155 10.58 3.35 -17.05
C GLY A 155 11.22 3.16 -18.42
N LYS A 156 12.53 3.38 -18.54
CA LYS A 156 13.29 3.20 -19.79
C LYS A 156 14.73 2.81 -19.52
N THR A 157 15.38 2.19 -20.50
CA THR A 157 16.81 1.88 -20.42
C THR A 157 17.64 3.13 -20.71
N VAL A 158 18.69 3.32 -19.90
CA VAL A 158 19.71 4.36 -20.09
C VAL A 158 21.05 3.67 -20.17
N GLU A 159 21.77 3.85 -21.27
CA GLU A 159 23.08 3.26 -21.46
C GLU A 159 24.18 4.11 -20.82
N LYS A 160 25.34 3.52 -20.59
CA LYS A 160 26.49 4.25 -20.06
C LYS A 160 27.23 4.98 -21.16
N LYS A 161 27.65 6.23 -20.91
CA LYS A 161 28.60 6.98 -21.75
C LYS A 161 29.93 6.23 -21.76
N ASP A 162 30.36 5.76 -22.93
CA ASP A 162 31.68 5.17 -23.11
C ASP A 162 32.58 6.07 -23.94
N PHE A 163 33.85 5.75 -24.02
CA PHE A 163 34.83 6.52 -24.75
C PHE A 163 34.49 6.58 -26.26
N SER A 164 34.02 5.49 -26.84
CA SER A 164 33.69 5.40 -28.27
C SER A 164 32.55 6.34 -28.63
N TRP A 165 31.50 6.37 -27.77
CA TRP A 165 30.37 7.27 -27.95
C TRP A 165 30.79 8.75 -27.81
N CYS A 166 31.58 9.09 -26.79
CA CYS A 166 32.10 10.45 -26.62
C CYS A 166 32.94 10.90 -27.81
N PHE A 167 33.81 10.01 -28.29
CA PHE A 167 34.65 10.30 -29.45
C PHE A 167 33.83 10.56 -30.73
N LEU A 168 32.84 9.71 -30.99
CA LEU A 168 31.96 9.88 -32.15
C LEU A 168 31.17 11.19 -32.07
N LYS A 169 30.64 11.55 -30.90
CA LYS A 169 29.88 12.79 -30.72
C LYS A 169 30.73 14.05 -30.92
N ILE A 170 31.95 14.06 -30.41
CA ILE A 170 32.90 15.17 -30.65
C ILE A 170 33.25 15.27 -32.15
N PHE A 171 33.42 14.12 -32.79
CA PHE A 171 33.74 14.09 -34.24
C PHE A 171 32.58 14.56 -35.10
N GLU A 172 31.34 14.17 -34.77
CA GLU A 172 30.12 14.70 -35.43
C GLU A 172 30.03 16.21 -35.31
N GLN A 173 30.21 16.77 -34.11
CA GLN A 173 30.19 18.21 -33.87
C GLN A 173 31.29 18.95 -34.66
N TYR A 174 32.45 18.34 -34.85
CA TYR A 174 33.54 18.92 -35.63
C TYR A 174 33.25 18.93 -37.12
N LEU A 175 32.46 17.96 -37.63
CA LEU A 175 32.10 17.86 -39.05
C LEU A 175 30.91 18.75 -39.43
N GLU A 176 30.09 19.19 -38.49
CA GLU A 176 28.98 20.11 -38.72
C GLU A 176 29.41 21.60 -38.65
N LEU A 177 30.67 21.89 -38.36
CA LEU A 177 31.30 23.20 -38.39
C LEU A 177 31.99 23.44 -39.77
#